data_f01cb7c5217582ca3b3f97b64808a657
#
_entry.id   f01cb7c5217582ca3b3f97b64808a657
#
_cell.length_a   1.000
_cell.length_b   1.000
_cell.length_c   1.000
_cell.angle_alpha   90.00
_cell.angle_beta   90.00
_cell.angle_gamma   90.00
#
_symmetry.space_group_name_H-M   'P 1'
#
loop_
_entity.id
_entity.type
_entity.pdbx_description
1 polymer ?
#
loop_
_entity_poly.entity_id
_entity_poly.type
_entity_poly.pdbx_seq_one_letter_code
_entity_poly.pdbx_strand_id
1 'polypeptide(L)'
;MKVLFYTVFMATPHFETELELIQEHLLKGDEVYILHCKGQLGTCFLNPTHNLGYCIICQSKFKNGISLINTEKVKFIEIPTNENQYPEIPHVFRSINELKDFKIGNVDVGMAAASSLITTLNKEHRLNTLKHRKQV
;
A
#
# COMPACT_ATOMS: atom_id res chain seq x y z
N MET A 1 7.71 -6.33 -23.57
CA MET A 1 8.46 -6.19 -22.30
C MET A 1 7.67 -6.83 -21.18
N LYS A 2 8.28 -7.14 -20.00
CA LYS A 2 7.53 -7.56 -18.79
C LYS A 2 7.46 -6.40 -17.83
N VAL A 3 6.26 -6.08 -17.35
CA VAL A 3 6.01 -4.92 -16.48
C VAL A 3 5.25 -5.39 -15.24
N LEU A 4 5.70 -4.99 -14.05
CA LEU A 4 5.04 -5.26 -12.78
C LEU A 4 4.43 -3.97 -12.22
N PHE A 5 3.14 -4.01 -11.94
CA PHE A 5 2.43 -3.00 -11.18
C PHE A 5 2.22 -3.47 -9.74
N TYR A 6 2.59 -2.61 -8.80
CA TYR A 6 2.43 -2.85 -7.36
C TYR A 6 1.21 -2.10 -6.85
N THR A 7 0.03 -2.71 -7.01
CA THR A 7 -1.28 -2.11 -6.77
C THR A 7 -1.86 -2.62 -5.45
N VAL A 8 -1.35 -2.11 -4.33
CA VAL A 8 -1.74 -2.60 -2.99
C VAL A 8 -2.88 -1.84 -2.35
N PHE A 9 -3.22 -0.66 -2.87
CA PHE A 9 -4.36 0.13 -2.38
C PHE A 9 -5.00 0.95 -3.51
N MET A 10 -6.31 1.13 -3.42
CA MET A 10 -7.13 1.74 -4.47
C MET A 10 -7.47 3.20 -4.15
N ALA A 11 -6.43 4.04 -3.99
CA ALA A 11 -6.62 5.47 -3.73
C ALA A 11 -6.75 6.25 -5.04
N THR A 12 -7.80 7.04 -5.17
CA THR A 12 -8.00 8.01 -6.23
C THR A 12 -7.07 9.23 -6.01
N PRO A 13 -6.37 9.77 -7.03
CA PRO A 13 -6.40 9.38 -8.45
C PRO A 13 -5.34 8.35 -8.84
N HIS A 14 -4.57 7.81 -7.90
CA HIS A 14 -3.42 6.94 -8.19
C HIS A 14 -3.82 5.67 -8.91
N PHE A 15 -4.89 5.02 -8.48
CA PHE A 15 -5.35 3.78 -9.08
C PHE A 15 -5.85 3.97 -10.51
N GLU A 16 -6.54 5.06 -10.78
CA GLU A 16 -7.00 5.41 -12.13
C GLU A 16 -5.81 5.63 -13.07
N THR A 17 -4.77 6.34 -12.62
CA THR A 17 -3.53 6.52 -13.37
C THR A 17 -2.79 5.18 -13.61
N GLU A 18 -2.77 4.28 -12.63
CA GLU A 18 -2.21 2.93 -12.82
C GLU A 18 -2.98 2.16 -13.89
N LEU A 19 -4.32 2.23 -13.91
CA LEU A 19 -5.14 1.57 -14.93
C LEU A 19 -4.84 2.10 -16.34
N GLU A 20 -4.64 3.40 -16.51
CA GLU A 20 -4.24 4.00 -17.78
C GLU A 20 -2.87 3.46 -18.24
N LEU A 21 -1.88 3.43 -17.34
CA LEU A 21 -0.55 2.90 -17.64
C LEU A 21 -0.60 1.40 -17.98
N ILE A 22 -1.39 0.61 -17.23
CA ILE A 22 -1.61 -0.80 -17.52
C ILE A 22 -2.18 -0.96 -18.93
N GLN A 23 -3.20 -0.20 -19.28
CA GLN A 23 -3.82 -0.24 -20.60
C GLN A 23 -2.84 0.13 -21.71
N GLU A 24 -2.00 1.13 -21.51
CA GLU A 24 -0.95 1.50 -22.47
C GLU A 24 0.03 0.34 -22.72
N HIS A 25 0.49 -0.34 -21.67
CA HIS A 25 1.40 -1.48 -21.80
C HIS A 25 0.74 -2.67 -22.52
N LEU A 26 -0.55 -2.93 -22.21
CA LEU A 26 -1.31 -3.97 -22.90
C LEU A 26 -1.48 -3.66 -24.40
N LEU A 27 -1.74 -2.41 -24.77
CA LEU A 27 -1.82 -1.98 -26.17
C LEU A 27 -0.49 -2.10 -26.91
N LYS A 28 0.65 -1.90 -26.23
CA LYS A 28 1.99 -2.12 -26.76
C LYS A 28 2.35 -3.61 -26.89
N GLY A 29 1.50 -4.51 -26.41
CA GLY A 29 1.73 -5.95 -26.42
C GLY A 29 2.66 -6.45 -25.32
N ASP A 30 2.89 -5.67 -24.29
CA ASP A 30 3.68 -6.04 -23.12
C ASP A 30 2.96 -7.10 -22.26
N GLU A 31 3.74 -7.90 -21.53
CA GLU A 31 3.25 -8.85 -20.55
C GLU A 31 3.12 -8.14 -19.20
N VAL A 32 1.90 -7.96 -18.71
CA VAL A 32 1.61 -7.19 -17.51
C VAL A 32 1.36 -8.11 -16.32
N TYR A 33 2.03 -7.81 -15.23
CA TYR A 33 1.85 -8.43 -13.91
C TYR A 33 1.28 -7.41 -12.95
N ILE A 34 0.23 -7.77 -12.20
CA ILE A 34 -0.34 -6.91 -11.16
C ILE A 34 -0.26 -7.64 -9.83
N LEU A 35 0.57 -7.13 -8.93
CA LEU A 35 0.62 -7.58 -7.55
C LEU A 35 -0.39 -6.78 -6.74
N HIS A 36 -1.40 -7.45 -6.20
CA HIS A 36 -2.49 -6.79 -5.50
C HIS A 36 -2.81 -7.42 -4.14
N CYS A 37 -3.40 -6.61 -3.25
CA CYS A 37 -3.85 -7.04 -1.93
C CYS A 37 -5.29 -7.51 -1.98
N LYS A 38 -5.58 -8.71 -1.45
CA LYS A 38 -6.93 -9.25 -1.25
C LYS A 38 -7.43 -9.07 0.20
N GLY A 39 -6.86 -8.15 0.96
CA GLY A 39 -7.17 -7.94 2.37
C GLY A 39 -6.27 -8.73 3.33
N GLN A 40 -5.22 -9.40 2.83
CA GLN A 40 -4.33 -10.21 3.64
C GLN A 40 -3.25 -9.40 4.39
N LEU A 41 -3.04 -8.14 4.04
CA LEU A 41 -2.15 -7.29 4.83
C LEU A 41 -2.81 -6.93 6.15
N GLY A 42 -2.18 -7.26 7.27
CA GLY A 42 -2.65 -6.93 8.61
C GLY A 42 -2.78 -5.42 8.88
N THR A 43 -2.06 -4.62 8.10
CA THR A 43 -2.12 -3.16 8.10
C THR A 43 -1.73 -2.61 6.74
N CYS A 44 -2.31 -1.50 6.32
CA CYS A 44 -1.87 -0.74 5.16
C CYS A 44 -2.05 0.76 5.40
N PHE A 45 -1.45 1.58 4.54
CA PHE A 45 -1.49 3.04 4.68
C PHE A 45 -2.91 3.63 4.78
N LEU A 46 -3.87 3.07 4.03
CA LEU A 46 -5.27 3.53 4.05
C LEU A 46 -6.12 2.87 5.15
N ASN A 47 -5.66 1.76 5.70
CA ASN A 47 -6.39 0.96 6.68
C ASN A 47 -5.45 0.42 7.77
N PRO A 48 -4.89 1.30 8.61
CA PRO A 48 -3.89 0.92 9.62
C PRO A 48 -4.47 0.02 10.72
N THR A 49 -5.78 0.01 10.91
CA THR A 49 -6.48 -0.80 11.90
C THR A 49 -7.05 -2.10 11.34
N HIS A 50 -6.77 -2.42 10.08
CA HIS A 50 -7.32 -3.59 9.38
C HIS A 50 -8.84 -3.72 9.49
N ASN A 51 -9.56 -2.63 9.28
CA ASN A 51 -11.03 -2.66 9.23
C ASN A 51 -11.49 -3.38 7.95
N LEU A 52 -12.20 -4.50 8.12
CA LEU A 52 -12.65 -5.34 7.00
C LEU A 52 -13.57 -4.60 6.02
N GLY A 53 -14.38 -3.65 6.50
CA GLY A 53 -15.23 -2.82 5.63
C GLY A 53 -14.43 -2.01 4.63
N TYR A 54 -13.30 -1.42 5.04
CA TYR A 54 -12.39 -0.74 4.13
C TYR A 54 -11.75 -1.68 3.12
N CYS A 55 -11.36 -2.89 3.55
CA CYS A 55 -10.82 -3.91 2.64
C CYS A 55 -11.84 -4.31 1.58
N ILE A 56 -13.11 -4.50 1.94
CA ILE A 56 -14.19 -4.83 1.00
C ILE A 56 -14.37 -3.71 -0.03
N ILE A 57 -14.39 -2.45 0.39
CA ILE A 57 -14.50 -1.30 -0.50
C ILE A 57 -13.29 -1.23 -1.44
N CYS A 58 -12.08 -1.43 -0.92
CA CYS A 58 -10.85 -1.43 -1.69
C CYS A 58 -10.86 -2.51 -2.79
N GLN A 59 -11.23 -3.75 -2.43
CA GLN A 59 -11.35 -4.86 -3.37
C GLN A 59 -12.44 -4.63 -4.42
N SER A 60 -13.57 -4.04 -4.02
CA SER A 60 -14.64 -3.67 -4.96
C SER A 60 -14.17 -2.64 -5.98
N LYS A 61 -13.44 -1.61 -5.55
CA LYS A 61 -12.83 -0.63 -6.45
C LYS A 61 -11.84 -1.28 -7.41
N PHE A 62 -10.97 -2.17 -6.90
CA PHE A 62 -10.04 -2.93 -7.74
C PHE A 62 -10.78 -3.72 -8.82
N LYS A 63 -11.76 -4.53 -8.41
CA LYS A 63 -12.57 -5.34 -9.33
C LYS A 63 -13.24 -4.49 -10.40
N ASN A 64 -13.84 -3.38 -10.01
CA ASN A 64 -14.52 -2.47 -10.95
C ASN A 64 -13.52 -1.81 -11.91
N GLY A 65 -12.37 -1.33 -11.42
CA GLY A 65 -11.34 -0.73 -12.28
C GLY A 65 -10.76 -1.74 -13.27
N ILE A 66 -10.40 -2.93 -12.81
CA ILE A 66 -9.86 -3.99 -13.65
C ILE A 66 -10.86 -4.44 -14.72
N SER A 67 -12.17 -4.38 -14.46
CA SER A 67 -13.18 -4.74 -15.46
C SER A 67 -13.24 -3.77 -16.66
N LEU A 68 -12.59 -2.61 -16.56
CA LEU A 68 -12.55 -1.61 -17.64
C LEU A 68 -11.40 -1.85 -18.62
N ILE A 69 -10.47 -2.73 -18.32
CA ILE A 69 -9.31 -3.05 -19.16
C ILE A 69 -9.38 -4.49 -19.68
N ASN A 70 -8.67 -4.77 -20.79
CA ASN A 70 -8.56 -6.14 -21.31
C ASN A 70 -7.56 -6.95 -20.48
N THR A 71 -8.06 -7.90 -19.68
CA THR A 71 -7.25 -8.69 -18.74
C THR A 71 -6.69 -10.00 -19.32
N GLU A 72 -6.91 -10.33 -20.60
CA GLU A 72 -6.45 -11.61 -21.19
C GLU A 72 -4.94 -11.81 -21.07
N LYS A 73 -4.16 -10.73 -21.12
CA LYS A 73 -2.70 -10.75 -21.00
C LYS A 73 -2.16 -10.31 -19.64
N VAL A 74 -3.06 -10.15 -18.66
CA VAL A 74 -2.71 -9.74 -17.31
C VAL A 74 -2.52 -10.96 -16.41
N LYS A 75 -1.41 -11.00 -15.69
CA LYS A 75 -1.15 -12.00 -14.65
C LYS A 75 -1.30 -11.35 -13.27
N PHE A 76 -2.25 -11.84 -12.50
CA PHE A 76 -2.47 -11.38 -11.14
C PHE A 76 -1.58 -12.17 -10.17
N ILE A 77 -0.87 -11.44 -9.33
CA ILE A 77 -0.01 -11.97 -8.27
C ILE A 77 -0.58 -11.53 -6.93
N GLU A 78 -0.80 -12.49 -6.04
CA GLU A 78 -1.21 -12.18 -4.66
C GLU A 78 0.03 -11.89 -3.81
N ILE A 79 -0.13 -11.01 -2.81
CA ILE A 79 0.93 -10.78 -1.82
C ILE A 79 1.10 -12.08 -1.01
N PRO A 80 2.30 -12.65 -0.96
CA PRO A 80 2.52 -13.85 -0.16
C PRO A 80 2.35 -13.53 1.33
N THR A 81 1.58 -14.35 2.04
CA THR A 81 1.28 -14.20 3.48
C THR A 81 1.95 -15.28 4.33
N ASN A 82 3.13 -15.71 3.95
CA ASN A 82 3.85 -16.75 4.70
C ASN A 82 4.40 -16.14 6.01
N GLU A 83 3.65 -16.28 7.10
CA GLU A 83 4.01 -15.75 8.43
C GLU A 83 5.39 -16.20 8.92
N ASN A 84 5.85 -17.37 8.46
CA ASN A 84 7.14 -17.94 8.83
C ASN A 84 8.35 -17.33 8.09
N GLN A 85 8.15 -16.39 7.18
CA GLN A 85 9.21 -15.78 6.37
C GLN A 85 9.49 -14.32 6.71
N TYR A 86 8.79 -13.75 7.69
CA TYR A 86 9.11 -12.40 8.10
C TYR A 86 10.41 -12.39 8.92
N PRO A 87 11.36 -11.53 8.57
CA PRO A 87 12.57 -11.34 9.40
C PRO A 87 12.16 -10.85 10.79
N GLU A 88 12.92 -11.21 11.81
CA GLU A 88 12.72 -10.63 13.14
C GLU A 88 12.88 -9.12 13.07
N ILE A 89 11.80 -8.42 13.35
CA ILE A 89 11.77 -6.96 13.41
C ILE A 89 11.85 -6.58 14.90
N PRO A 90 12.75 -5.68 15.29
CA PRO A 90 12.80 -5.17 16.66
C PRO A 90 11.42 -4.58 17.04
N HIS A 91 10.90 -4.99 18.20
CA HIS A 91 9.61 -4.47 18.68
C HIS A 91 9.70 -3.01 19.16
N VAL A 92 10.92 -2.54 19.46
CA VAL A 92 11.15 -1.20 19.98
C VAL A 92 12.38 -0.59 19.34
N PHE A 93 12.22 0.61 18.80
CA PHE A 93 13.32 1.48 18.37
C PHE A 93 13.51 2.60 19.38
N ARG A 94 14.74 2.84 19.83
CA ARG A 94 15.07 3.84 20.88
C ARG A 94 14.99 5.28 20.35
N SER A 95 15.11 5.46 19.05
CA SER A 95 15.06 6.77 18.41
C SER A 95 14.57 6.67 16.97
N ILE A 96 14.13 7.81 16.43
CA ILE A 96 13.76 7.92 15.03
C ILE A 96 14.95 7.66 14.08
N ASN A 97 16.17 7.95 14.51
CA ASN A 97 17.37 7.69 13.72
C ASN A 97 17.65 6.19 13.66
N GLU A 98 17.53 5.48 14.78
CA GLU A 98 17.66 4.01 14.81
C GLU A 98 16.62 3.36 13.88
N LEU A 99 15.37 3.85 13.87
CA LEU A 99 14.37 3.39 12.93
C LEU A 99 14.77 3.67 11.49
N LYS A 100 15.25 4.88 11.17
CA LYS A 100 15.67 5.26 9.81
C LYS A 100 16.78 4.38 9.25
N ASP A 101 17.70 3.95 10.11
CA ASP A 101 18.86 3.14 9.73
C ASP A 101 18.52 1.64 9.60
N PHE A 102 17.30 1.24 9.95
CA PHE A 102 16.88 -0.16 9.94
C PHE A 102 16.74 -0.71 8.52
N LYS A 103 17.36 -1.88 8.30
CA LYS A 103 17.36 -2.58 7.02
C LYS A 103 16.92 -4.03 7.19
N ILE A 104 16.28 -4.58 6.18
CA ILE A 104 15.99 -5.99 6.04
C ILE A 104 16.84 -6.51 4.89
N GLY A 105 17.89 -7.27 5.22
CA GLY A 105 18.93 -7.62 4.24
C GLY A 105 19.57 -6.36 3.65
N ASN A 106 19.50 -6.21 2.34
CA ASN A 106 20.01 -5.02 1.62
C ASN A 106 18.94 -3.96 1.35
N VAL A 107 17.71 -4.14 1.85
CA VAL A 107 16.59 -3.22 1.59
C VAL A 107 16.47 -2.24 2.75
N ASP A 108 16.50 -0.94 2.44
CA ASP A 108 16.27 0.15 3.37
C ASP A 108 14.76 0.31 3.61
N VAL A 109 14.26 -0.30 4.69
CA VAL A 109 12.83 -0.21 5.07
C VAL A 109 12.59 0.83 6.15
N GLY A 110 13.62 1.19 6.90
CA GLY A 110 13.51 2.08 8.05
C GLY A 110 13.14 3.50 7.68
N MET A 111 13.67 4.02 6.58
CA MET A 111 13.35 5.35 6.07
C MET A 111 11.87 5.48 5.70
N ALA A 112 11.32 4.47 5.01
CA ALA A 112 9.91 4.43 4.64
C ALA A 112 9.00 4.32 5.89
N ALA A 113 9.36 3.48 6.85
CA ALA A 113 8.65 3.33 8.12
C ALA A 113 8.66 4.64 8.93
N ALA A 114 9.82 5.30 9.04
CA ALA A 114 9.95 6.59 9.72
C ALA A 114 9.10 7.69 9.07
N SER A 115 9.08 7.77 7.74
CA SER A 115 8.23 8.71 6.99
C SER A 115 6.74 8.48 7.28
N SER A 116 6.29 7.23 7.27
CA SER A 116 4.90 6.86 7.58
C SER A 116 4.53 7.22 9.02
N LEU A 117 5.42 6.95 9.99
CA LEU A 117 5.22 7.29 11.40
C LEU A 117 5.09 8.81 11.60
N ILE A 118 5.99 9.61 11.04
CA ILE A 118 5.95 11.08 11.12
C ILE A 118 4.65 11.62 10.53
N THR A 119 4.21 11.08 9.40
CA THR A 119 2.95 11.49 8.75
C THR A 119 1.75 11.19 9.64
N THR A 120 1.72 10.03 10.30
CA THR A 120 0.64 9.61 11.19
C THR A 120 0.59 10.48 12.44
N LEU A 121 1.73 10.70 13.11
CA LEU A 121 1.83 11.57 14.29
C LEU A 121 1.41 13.00 13.99
N ASN A 122 1.80 13.55 12.84
CA ASN A 122 1.39 14.88 12.43
C ASN A 122 -0.13 14.99 12.19
N LYS A 123 -0.76 13.95 11.65
CA LYS A 123 -2.23 13.89 11.48
C LYS A 123 -2.93 13.89 12.84
N GLU A 124 -2.48 13.08 13.79
CA GLU A 124 -3.05 13.01 15.14
C GLU A 124 -2.91 14.33 15.88
N HIS A 125 -1.75 14.98 15.81
CA HIS A 125 -1.53 16.28 16.40
C HIS A 125 -2.49 17.35 15.84
N ARG A 126 -2.69 17.38 14.52
CA ARG A 126 -3.63 18.30 13.86
C ARG A 126 -5.08 18.04 14.29
N LEU A 127 -5.49 16.77 14.39
CA LEU A 127 -6.85 16.40 14.83
C LEU A 127 -7.10 16.81 16.28
N ASN A 128 -6.14 16.63 17.17
CA ASN A 128 -6.24 17.05 18.56
C ASN A 128 -6.32 18.58 18.69
N THR A 129 -5.53 19.31 17.92
CA THR A 129 -5.58 20.79 17.89
C THR A 129 -6.93 21.32 17.40
N LEU A 130 -7.55 20.66 16.42
CA LEU A 130 -8.88 21.04 15.92
C LEU A 130 -10.00 20.71 16.91
N LYS A 131 -9.90 19.64 17.70
CA LYS A 131 -10.86 19.31 18.75
C LYS A 131 -10.83 20.36 19.87
N HIS A 132 -9.67 20.81 20.29
CA HIS A 132 -9.53 21.87 21.30
C HIS A 132 -10.07 23.23 20.84
N ARG A 133 -9.98 23.57 19.54
CA ARG A 133 -10.53 24.81 18.98
C ARG A 133 -12.07 24.83 18.89
N LYS A 134 -12.73 23.68 18.92
CA LYS A 134 -14.21 23.60 18.87
C LYS A 134 -14.86 23.63 20.26
N GLN A 135 -14.07 23.67 21.33
CA GLN A 135 -14.54 23.74 22.73
C GLN A 135 -14.39 25.13 23.35
N VAL A 136 -13.97 26.14 22.61
CA VAL A 136 -13.94 27.56 22.93
C VAL A 136 -14.94 28.28 22.04
#